data_955f41322740f475f6df761663e80f54
#
_entry.id   955f41322740f475f6df761663e80f54
#
_cell.length_a   1.000
_cell.length_b   1.000
_cell.length_c   1.000
_cell.angle_alpha   90.00
_cell.angle_beta   90.00
_cell.angle_gamma   90.00
#
_symmetry.space_group_name_H-M   'P 1'
#
loop_
_entity.id
_entity.type
_entity.pdbx_description
1 polymer ?
#
loop_
_entity_poly.entity_id
_entity_poly.type
_entity_poly.pdbx_seq_one_letter_code
_entity_poly.pdbx_strand_id
1 'polypeptide(L)'
;MRIPALAVASALLIAAVSVSAETAKSAKSTKPAQPAKTAAARRAAQNALFNEFWETNLKLSPTLATNVGDYRYNDKLGDYSLASVAHRHELTAGYLARIKAISTEGFSEEERTSHDLFLRNMQESLDDYDLKDYEMPVTAQGGLHTNLADLPNSMPFDSVKHYEDYIARLHQIPRALQQTEDVLRAGVKDHLVLVKFLAEKIPGQANGIIAANPFVNPIKKMPDSFSGADKKRLSDAITTAVEKKVLPAYKEFATFITNDYAPHGRTTLSIESLPDGKRRYQAAIRRLTTTNLPPAEIHRIGLAEYDRIVGEMTALAKANGYADLESFREHVENDPKYKPASAQAILDDFDGYIKQMRTKLPQLFTLIPAAPVTVEAIPEFQKAAATHYQTGTPDGKRPGRVSVAVSDFSNRSLINDEAVAYHEGIPGHHMQLSVQQTLKDLPEFRKHGGNSAYTEGWALYSEQLGKEVGFYQDPGSDYGRLRSELFRAVRLVVDTGIHDMGWSRDQVVDFMRKSHAVDEPTIQSETDRYISWPAQACSYKLGQLKIRELRNRATQELGAGFDVRKFHDAVLAGGSLPLDLLDGRITRWIAAQKADAQKSAAAR
;
A
#
# COMPACT_ATOMS: atom_id res chain seq x y z
N MET A 1 -49.63 42.84 12.00
CA MET A 1 -50.80 42.68 12.91
C MET A 1 -50.39 41.80 14.06
N ARG A 2 -50.19 42.39 15.16
CA ARG A 2 -50.14 42.11 16.58
C ARG A 2 -50.38 40.66 17.06
N ILE A 3 -49.42 40.23 17.87
CA ILE A 3 -49.38 39.18 18.88
C ILE A 3 -50.60 39.27 19.85
N PRO A 4 -51.05 38.19 20.60
CA PRO A 4 -50.49 38.15 21.94
C PRO A 4 -50.08 36.76 22.50
N ALA A 5 -49.18 36.88 23.47
CA ALA A 5 -48.72 35.89 24.41
C ALA A 5 -49.81 35.59 25.48
N LEU A 6 -49.77 34.37 26.06
CA LEU A 6 -50.39 34.07 27.35
C LEU A 6 -49.39 33.34 28.24
N ALA A 7 -49.06 34.03 29.32
CA ALA A 7 -48.32 33.49 30.46
C ALA A 7 -49.36 32.93 31.47
N VAL A 8 -49.03 31.79 32.10
CA VAL A 8 -49.71 31.35 33.34
C VAL A 8 -48.63 31.01 34.37
N ALA A 9 -48.65 31.81 35.43
CA ALA A 9 -47.92 31.61 36.68
C ALA A 9 -48.81 30.86 37.67
N SER A 10 -48.25 30.00 38.51
CA SER A 10 -48.83 29.56 39.79
C SER A 10 -47.69 28.99 40.63
N ALA A 11 -47.21 29.69 41.56
CA ALA A 11 -47.56 29.89 42.98
C ALA A 11 -46.94 28.80 43.89
N LEU A 12 -45.98 29.28 44.68
CA LEU A 12 -45.36 28.59 45.82
C LEU A 12 -46.37 28.20 46.89
N LEU A 13 -46.15 27.01 47.48
CA LEU A 13 -46.57 26.76 48.86
C LEU A 13 -45.38 26.26 49.67
N ILE A 14 -44.94 27.10 50.60
CA ILE A 14 -43.96 26.83 51.63
C ILE A 14 -44.71 26.11 52.77
N ALA A 15 -44.25 24.88 53.12
CA ALA A 15 -44.52 24.29 54.42
C ALA A 15 -43.20 23.96 55.10
N ALA A 16 -42.87 24.74 56.10
CA ALA A 16 -41.76 24.49 56.99
C ALA A 16 -42.17 23.39 57.98
N VAL A 17 -41.38 22.32 58.06
CA VAL A 17 -41.34 21.43 59.23
C VAL A 17 -39.88 21.32 59.65
N SER A 18 -39.63 21.81 60.83
CA SER A 18 -38.36 21.77 61.54
C SER A 18 -38.14 20.40 62.20
N VAL A 19 -36.81 20.08 62.31
CA VAL A 19 -36.15 19.32 63.38
C VAL A 19 -36.02 17.81 63.18
N SER A 20 -34.82 17.40 63.03
CA SER A 20 -33.93 16.75 63.98
C SER A 20 -32.67 16.26 63.25
N ALA A 21 -31.52 16.70 63.66
CA ALA A 21 -30.22 16.19 63.25
C ALA A 21 -30.04 14.78 63.80
N GLU A 22 -30.08 13.81 62.94
CA GLU A 22 -29.55 12.48 63.23
C GLU A 22 -28.42 12.18 62.24
N THR A 23 -27.23 12.11 62.75
CA THR A 23 -25.97 11.81 62.03
C THR A 23 -26.00 10.38 61.51
N ALA A 24 -26.59 10.18 60.34
CA ALA A 24 -26.39 8.96 59.57
C ALA A 24 -25.08 9.07 58.78
N LYS A 25 -24.02 8.42 59.26
CA LYS A 25 -22.83 8.12 58.48
C LYS A 25 -23.20 7.38 57.21
N SER A 26 -23.26 8.09 56.07
CA SER A 26 -23.34 7.50 54.74
C SER A 26 -22.08 6.68 54.51
N ALA A 27 -22.13 5.39 54.73
CA ALA A 27 -21.13 4.45 54.24
C ALA A 27 -21.23 4.46 52.73
N LYS A 28 -20.35 5.22 52.04
CA LYS A 28 -20.06 5.03 50.64
C LYS A 28 -19.59 3.59 50.47
N SER A 29 -20.47 2.74 49.93
CA SER A 29 -20.11 1.43 49.41
C SER A 29 -19.13 1.65 48.25
N THR A 30 -17.86 1.74 48.55
CA THR A 30 -16.80 1.59 47.58
C THR A 30 -16.80 0.13 47.17
N LYS A 31 -17.37 -0.18 45.99
CA LYS A 31 -17.06 -1.44 45.33
C LYS A 31 -15.54 -1.59 45.36
N PRO A 32 -14.99 -2.72 45.86
CA PRO A 32 -13.56 -2.92 45.83
C PRO A 32 -13.06 -2.77 44.40
N ALA A 33 -12.13 -1.85 44.16
CA ALA A 33 -11.47 -1.71 42.89
C ALA A 33 -10.91 -3.09 42.52
N GLN A 34 -11.31 -3.62 41.36
CA GLN A 34 -10.71 -4.85 40.84
C GLN A 34 -9.19 -4.65 40.83
N PRO A 35 -8.39 -5.59 41.39
CA PRO A 35 -6.93 -5.44 41.40
C PRO A 35 -6.44 -5.20 39.97
N ALA A 36 -5.63 -4.17 39.79
CA ALA A 36 -5.07 -3.83 38.48
C ALA A 36 -4.38 -5.07 37.89
N LYS A 37 -4.79 -5.46 36.69
CA LYS A 37 -4.19 -6.63 36.00
C LYS A 37 -2.67 -6.44 35.93
N THR A 38 -1.91 -7.50 36.18
CA THR A 38 -0.43 -7.46 36.05
C THR A 38 -0.02 -7.13 34.60
N ALA A 39 1.17 -6.60 34.40
CA ALA A 39 1.69 -6.33 33.05
C ALA A 39 1.67 -7.60 32.17
N ALA A 40 1.98 -8.78 32.76
CA ALA A 40 1.89 -10.05 32.05
C ALA A 40 0.46 -10.38 31.60
N ALA A 41 -0.54 -10.16 32.44
CA ALA A 41 -1.94 -10.40 32.10
C ALA A 41 -2.45 -9.41 31.03
N ARG A 42 -1.97 -8.15 31.06
CA ARG A 42 -2.30 -7.16 30.02
C ARG A 42 -1.68 -7.53 28.67
N ARG A 43 -0.41 -7.98 28.64
CA ARG A 43 0.26 -8.50 27.43
C ARG A 43 -0.48 -9.69 26.84
N ALA A 44 -0.86 -10.64 27.66
CA ALA A 44 -1.63 -11.80 27.21
C ALA A 44 -2.98 -11.37 26.59
N ALA A 45 -3.68 -10.40 27.20
CA ALA A 45 -4.93 -9.87 26.66
C ALA A 45 -4.73 -9.16 25.32
N GLN A 46 -3.65 -8.37 25.17
CA GLN A 46 -3.30 -7.72 23.91
C GLN A 46 -3.02 -8.74 22.80
N ASN A 47 -2.18 -9.73 23.08
CA ASN A 47 -1.82 -10.74 22.10
C ASN A 47 -3.02 -11.59 21.68
N ALA A 48 -3.90 -11.92 22.62
CA ALA A 48 -5.16 -12.61 22.31
C ALA A 48 -6.05 -11.76 21.39
N LEU A 49 -6.13 -10.44 21.61
CA LEU A 49 -6.86 -9.51 20.76
C LEU A 49 -6.28 -9.45 19.33
N PHE A 50 -4.96 -9.39 19.20
CA PHE A 50 -4.31 -9.39 17.90
C PHE A 50 -4.53 -10.69 17.13
N ASN A 51 -4.46 -11.82 17.81
CA ASN A 51 -4.71 -13.12 17.20
C ASN A 51 -6.18 -13.27 16.76
N GLU A 52 -7.13 -12.85 17.59
CA GLU A 52 -8.56 -12.84 17.24
C GLU A 52 -8.84 -11.95 16.03
N PHE A 53 -8.28 -10.75 16.01
CA PHE A 53 -8.38 -9.83 14.87
C PHE A 53 -7.83 -10.49 13.59
N TRP A 54 -6.65 -11.11 13.66
CA TRP A 54 -6.02 -11.75 12.53
C TRP A 54 -6.85 -12.91 11.97
N GLU A 55 -7.29 -13.83 12.83
CA GLU A 55 -8.14 -14.96 12.45
C GLU A 55 -9.48 -14.51 11.86
N THR A 56 -10.07 -13.45 12.42
CA THR A 56 -11.31 -12.86 11.89
C THR A 56 -11.07 -12.27 10.51
N ASN A 57 -9.95 -11.56 10.30
CA ASN A 57 -9.60 -10.99 9.00
C ASN A 57 -9.39 -12.07 7.93
N LEU A 58 -8.69 -13.15 8.24
CA LEU A 58 -8.50 -14.27 7.31
C LEU A 58 -9.83 -14.89 6.89
N LYS A 59 -10.74 -15.08 7.84
CA LYS A 59 -12.08 -15.62 7.58
C LYS A 59 -12.94 -14.68 6.71
N LEU A 60 -12.89 -13.37 6.97
CA LEU A 60 -13.67 -12.36 6.26
C LEU A 60 -13.04 -11.98 4.90
N SER A 61 -11.77 -12.28 4.71
CA SER A 61 -11.00 -11.96 3.50
C SER A 61 -10.26 -13.21 2.99
N PRO A 62 -10.97 -14.21 2.42
CA PRO A 62 -10.38 -15.48 1.98
C PRO A 62 -9.25 -15.34 0.96
N THR A 63 -9.27 -14.30 0.12
CA THR A 63 -8.18 -14.01 -0.82
C THR A 63 -6.92 -13.52 -0.11
N LEU A 64 -7.07 -12.74 0.97
CA LEU A 64 -5.93 -12.39 1.85
C LEU A 64 -5.32 -13.65 2.46
N ALA A 65 -6.17 -14.55 3.00
CA ALA A 65 -5.70 -15.83 3.57
C ALA A 65 -4.86 -16.60 2.53
N THR A 66 -5.35 -16.74 1.30
CA THR A 66 -4.58 -17.38 0.21
C THR A 66 -3.24 -16.70 -0.04
N ASN A 67 -3.23 -15.36 -0.08
CA ASN A 67 -2.02 -14.58 -0.37
C ASN A 67 -0.92 -14.75 0.69
N VAL A 68 -1.31 -14.91 1.96
CA VAL A 68 -0.36 -15.15 3.05
C VAL A 68 -0.02 -16.62 3.25
N GLY A 69 -0.55 -17.53 2.41
CA GLY A 69 -0.28 -18.97 2.46
C GLY A 69 -1.21 -19.77 3.38
N ASP A 70 -2.29 -19.15 3.86
CA ASP A 70 -3.32 -19.85 4.65
C ASP A 70 -4.46 -20.32 3.74
N TYR A 71 -4.46 -21.58 3.42
CA TYR A 71 -5.39 -22.18 2.44
C TYR A 71 -6.70 -22.71 3.04
N ARG A 72 -6.97 -22.45 4.33
CA ARG A 72 -8.20 -22.89 5.02
C ARG A 72 -9.49 -22.39 4.36
N TYR A 73 -9.43 -21.29 3.62
CA TYR A 73 -10.59 -20.62 3.01
C TYR A 73 -10.50 -20.54 1.49
N ASN A 74 -9.70 -21.42 0.86
CA ASN A 74 -9.46 -21.39 -0.59
C ASN A 74 -10.70 -21.64 -1.45
N ASP A 75 -11.72 -22.29 -0.88
CA ASP A 75 -13.02 -22.54 -1.50
C ASP A 75 -13.98 -21.34 -1.46
N LYS A 76 -13.56 -20.19 -0.87
CA LYS A 76 -14.44 -19.04 -0.61
C LYS A 76 -13.91 -17.76 -1.22
N LEU A 77 -14.83 -16.89 -1.63
CA LEU A 77 -14.62 -15.45 -1.82
C LEU A 77 -15.22 -14.66 -0.66
N GLY A 78 -14.73 -13.44 -0.46
CA GLY A 78 -15.29 -12.51 0.51
C GLY A 78 -16.77 -12.17 0.25
N ASP A 79 -17.40 -11.57 1.24
CA ASP A 79 -18.67 -10.88 1.08
C ASP A 79 -18.38 -9.38 0.90
N TYR A 80 -18.80 -8.84 -0.24
CA TYR A 80 -18.55 -7.45 -0.65
C TYR A 80 -19.80 -6.57 -0.52
N SER A 81 -20.86 -7.06 0.14
CA SER A 81 -22.10 -6.34 0.37
C SER A 81 -21.96 -5.20 1.37
N LEU A 82 -22.86 -4.20 1.30
CA LEU A 82 -22.95 -3.14 2.30
C LEU A 82 -23.21 -3.69 3.72
N ALA A 83 -23.90 -4.80 3.85
CA ALA A 83 -24.09 -5.48 5.14
C ALA A 83 -22.77 -6.00 5.71
N SER A 84 -21.91 -6.57 4.87
CA SER A 84 -20.57 -6.99 5.27
C SER A 84 -19.67 -5.81 5.66
N VAL A 85 -19.79 -4.68 4.94
CA VAL A 85 -19.08 -3.44 5.29
C VAL A 85 -19.50 -2.94 6.67
N ALA A 86 -20.81 -2.89 6.95
CA ALA A 86 -21.35 -2.49 8.26
C ALA A 86 -20.89 -3.45 9.38
N HIS A 87 -20.91 -4.76 9.13
CA HIS A 87 -20.44 -5.75 10.10
C HIS A 87 -18.95 -5.58 10.42
N ARG A 88 -18.10 -5.33 9.41
CA ARG A 88 -16.67 -5.04 9.63
C ARG A 88 -16.46 -3.77 10.46
N HIS A 89 -17.26 -2.75 10.23
CA HIS A 89 -17.24 -1.52 11.03
C HIS A 89 -17.56 -1.78 12.51
N GLU A 90 -18.62 -2.56 12.81
CA GLU A 90 -18.97 -2.96 14.17
C GLU A 90 -17.83 -3.73 14.87
N LEU A 91 -17.21 -4.69 14.16
CA LEU A 91 -16.05 -5.43 14.67
C LEU A 91 -14.89 -4.50 14.98
N THR A 92 -14.58 -3.55 14.08
CA THR A 92 -13.51 -2.57 14.24
C THR A 92 -13.75 -1.69 15.47
N ALA A 93 -14.99 -1.21 15.68
CA ALA A 93 -15.36 -0.44 16.88
C ALA A 93 -15.18 -1.25 18.16
N GLY A 94 -15.53 -2.54 18.13
CA GLY A 94 -15.30 -3.47 19.23
C GLY A 94 -13.81 -3.69 19.53
N TYR A 95 -12.98 -3.87 18.51
CA TYR A 95 -11.53 -3.98 18.67
C TYR A 95 -10.91 -2.69 19.21
N LEU A 96 -11.31 -1.52 18.70
CA LEU A 96 -10.86 -0.23 19.21
C LEU A 96 -11.16 -0.03 20.68
N ALA A 97 -12.39 -0.34 21.12
CA ALA A 97 -12.78 -0.21 22.52
C ALA A 97 -11.93 -1.14 23.42
N ARG A 98 -11.68 -2.36 22.98
CA ARG A 98 -10.90 -3.36 23.71
C ARG A 98 -9.44 -2.99 23.82
N ILE A 99 -8.78 -2.51 22.76
CA ILE A 99 -7.38 -2.10 22.81
C ILE A 99 -7.20 -0.86 23.68
N LYS A 100 -8.08 0.14 23.60
CA LYS A 100 -8.07 1.34 24.47
C LYS A 100 -8.16 1.00 25.96
N ALA A 101 -8.78 -0.11 26.32
CA ALA A 101 -8.91 -0.56 27.72
C ALA A 101 -7.64 -1.26 28.25
N ILE A 102 -6.64 -1.51 27.43
CA ILE A 102 -5.39 -2.16 27.83
C ILE A 102 -4.33 -1.11 28.14
N SER A 103 -3.95 -0.94 29.42
CA SER A 103 -2.81 -0.09 29.79
C SER A 103 -1.50 -0.74 29.37
N THR A 104 -0.64 0.06 28.73
CA THR A 104 0.70 -0.36 28.26
C THR A 104 1.81 -0.18 29.30
N GLU A 105 1.48 0.16 30.56
CA GLU A 105 2.44 0.25 31.64
C GLU A 105 3.20 -1.06 31.85
N GLY A 106 4.53 -1.01 31.86
CA GLY A 106 5.39 -2.18 31.97
C GLY A 106 5.51 -3.04 30.70
N PHE A 107 5.00 -2.56 29.56
CA PHE A 107 5.23 -3.18 28.24
C PHE A 107 6.62 -2.84 27.72
N SER A 108 7.20 -3.76 26.96
CA SER A 108 8.38 -3.46 26.16
C SER A 108 8.05 -2.41 25.08
N GLU A 109 9.08 -1.87 24.45
CA GLU A 109 8.90 -0.92 23.36
C GLU A 109 8.13 -1.55 22.19
N GLU A 110 8.48 -2.77 21.82
CA GLU A 110 7.85 -3.47 20.70
C GLU A 110 6.37 -3.78 20.97
N GLU A 111 6.05 -4.13 22.23
CA GLU A 111 4.67 -4.35 22.67
C GLU A 111 3.85 -3.06 22.64
N ARG A 112 4.44 -1.91 23.02
CA ARG A 112 3.80 -0.59 22.92
C ARG A 112 3.61 -0.18 21.46
N THR A 113 4.64 -0.35 20.63
CA THR A 113 4.55 -0.05 19.19
C THR A 113 3.42 -0.86 18.53
N SER A 114 3.28 -2.14 18.88
CA SER A 114 2.19 -2.98 18.39
C SER A 114 0.82 -2.49 18.86
N HIS A 115 0.71 -2.07 20.12
CA HIS A 115 -0.49 -1.48 20.69
C HIS A 115 -0.91 -0.21 19.95
N ASP A 116 0.03 0.73 19.79
CA ASP A 116 -0.24 2.05 19.21
C ASP A 116 -0.57 1.95 17.73
N LEU A 117 0.12 1.06 17.00
CA LEU A 117 -0.18 0.80 15.60
C LEU A 117 -1.57 0.16 15.43
N PHE A 118 -1.91 -0.83 16.27
CA PHE A 118 -3.24 -1.45 16.21
C PHE A 118 -4.34 -0.44 16.53
N LEU A 119 -4.17 0.36 17.57
CA LEU A 119 -5.10 1.42 17.94
C LEU A 119 -5.30 2.42 16.79
N ARG A 120 -4.20 2.88 16.18
CA ARG A 120 -4.23 3.78 15.01
C ARG A 120 -4.99 3.16 13.84
N ASN A 121 -4.66 1.93 13.46
CA ASN A 121 -5.31 1.24 12.34
C ASN A 121 -6.83 1.10 12.56
N MET A 122 -7.26 0.77 13.79
CA MET A 122 -8.69 0.69 14.11
C MET A 122 -9.36 2.07 14.02
N GLN A 123 -8.72 3.12 14.51
CA GLN A 123 -9.27 4.47 14.46
C GLN A 123 -9.38 4.97 13.01
N GLU A 124 -8.31 4.81 12.22
CA GLU A 124 -8.31 5.21 10.81
C GLU A 124 -9.38 4.46 10.00
N SER A 125 -9.57 3.17 10.26
CA SER A 125 -10.63 2.37 9.61
C SER A 125 -12.04 2.89 9.94
N LEU A 126 -12.28 3.38 11.15
CA LEU A 126 -13.56 4.00 11.52
C LEU A 126 -13.72 5.37 10.86
N ASP A 127 -12.67 6.18 10.83
CA ASP A 127 -12.68 7.50 10.17
C ASP A 127 -12.96 7.37 8.66
N ASP A 128 -12.38 6.35 8.00
CA ASP A 128 -12.63 6.04 6.58
C ASP A 128 -14.06 5.55 6.32
N TYR A 129 -14.64 4.77 7.25
CA TYR A 129 -16.02 4.34 7.15
C TYR A 129 -16.99 5.54 7.17
N ASP A 130 -16.74 6.53 8.02
CA ASP A 130 -17.56 7.75 8.10
C ASP A 130 -17.51 8.56 6.78
N LEU A 131 -16.41 8.49 6.06
CA LEU A 131 -16.25 9.08 4.72
C LEU A 131 -16.90 8.24 3.62
N LYS A 132 -17.32 7.01 3.88
CA LYS A 132 -17.89 6.08 2.90
C LYS A 132 -17.04 5.84 1.67
N ASP A 133 -15.69 5.90 1.79
CA ASP A 133 -14.79 5.64 0.67
C ASP A 133 -15.01 4.26 0.04
N TYR A 134 -15.57 3.32 0.81
CA TYR A 134 -15.96 2.00 0.34
C TYR A 134 -17.03 2.01 -0.77
N GLU A 135 -17.77 3.11 -0.95
CA GLU A 135 -18.78 3.25 -2.02
C GLU A 135 -18.15 3.50 -3.41
N MET A 136 -16.84 3.70 -3.48
CA MET A 136 -16.07 3.79 -4.72
C MET A 136 -15.05 2.62 -4.86
N PRO A 137 -15.50 1.34 -4.85
CA PRO A 137 -14.64 0.17 -4.70
C PRO A 137 -13.85 -0.21 -5.96
N VAL A 138 -14.08 0.47 -7.07
CA VAL A 138 -13.39 0.25 -8.35
C VAL A 138 -12.85 1.56 -8.91
N THR A 139 -11.74 1.51 -9.61
CA THR A 139 -11.11 2.67 -10.27
C THR A 139 -10.57 2.28 -11.64
N ALA A 140 -10.10 3.25 -12.42
CA ALA A 140 -9.37 2.98 -13.66
C ALA A 140 -8.03 2.25 -13.43
N GLN A 141 -7.53 2.20 -12.19
CA GLN A 141 -6.32 1.46 -11.82
C GLN A 141 -6.62 -0.01 -11.47
N GLY A 142 -7.88 -0.34 -11.21
CA GLY A 142 -8.31 -1.68 -10.86
C GLY A 142 -9.42 -1.70 -9.81
N GLY A 143 -9.66 -2.87 -9.26
CA GLY A 143 -10.68 -3.14 -8.25
C GLY A 143 -10.96 -4.63 -8.16
N LEU A 144 -12.12 -4.99 -7.59
CA LEU A 144 -12.45 -6.42 -7.45
C LEU A 144 -12.43 -7.17 -8.79
N HIS A 145 -12.89 -6.56 -9.88
CA HIS A 145 -12.92 -7.19 -11.21
C HIS A 145 -11.52 -7.59 -11.72
N THR A 146 -10.50 -6.78 -11.49
CA THR A 146 -9.11 -7.12 -11.87
C THR A 146 -8.48 -8.11 -10.89
N ASN A 147 -8.75 -7.97 -9.58
CA ASN A 147 -8.23 -8.88 -8.56
C ASN A 147 -8.76 -10.31 -8.71
N LEU A 148 -10.03 -10.47 -9.11
CA LEU A 148 -10.60 -11.79 -9.40
C LEU A 148 -9.94 -12.45 -10.61
N ALA A 149 -9.54 -11.68 -11.62
CA ALA A 149 -8.83 -12.19 -12.79
C ALA A 149 -7.40 -12.67 -12.47
N ASP A 150 -6.83 -12.24 -11.33
CA ASP A 150 -5.51 -12.68 -10.85
C ASP A 150 -5.56 -13.92 -9.93
N LEU A 151 -6.73 -14.46 -9.61
CA LEU A 151 -6.87 -15.69 -8.81
C LEU A 151 -6.02 -16.86 -9.31
N PRO A 152 -5.89 -17.12 -10.63
CA PRO A 152 -5.03 -18.17 -11.15
C PRO A 152 -3.54 -18.05 -10.78
N ASN A 153 -3.07 -16.85 -10.48
CA ASN A 153 -1.68 -16.58 -10.12
C ASN A 153 -1.43 -16.63 -8.60
N SER A 154 -2.48 -16.46 -7.80
CA SER A 154 -2.36 -16.39 -6.34
C SER A 154 -2.70 -17.72 -5.65
N MET A 155 -3.51 -18.59 -6.29
CA MET A 155 -3.91 -19.88 -5.72
C MET A 155 -2.89 -21.00 -5.99
N PRO A 156 -2.75 -21.97 -5.07
CA PRO A 156 -1.99 -23.19 -5.33
C PRO A 156 -2.78 -24.12 -6.28
N PHE A 157 -2.03 -24.89 -7.10
CA PHE A 157 -2.59 -25.84 -8.08
C PHE A 157 -1.82 -27.18 -8.08
N ASP A 158 -1.36 -27.64 -6.93
CA ASP A 158 -0.57 -28.88 -6.78
C ASP A 158 -1.38 -30.11 -6.39
N SER A 159 -2.67 -29.98 -6.12
CA SER A 159 -3.57 -31.06 -5.72
C SER A 159 -4.96 -30.93 -6.37
N VAL A 160 -5.67 -32.04 -6.52
CA VAL A 160 -7.07 -32.08 -6.98
C VAL A 160 -7.95 -31.16 -6.13
N LYS A 161 -7.74 -31.15 -4.81
CA LYS A 161 -8.47 -30.29 -3.87
C LYS A 161 -8.30 -28.80 -4.20
N HIS A 162 -7.10 -28.35 -4.55
CA HIS A 162 -6.86 -26.95 -4.91
C HIS A 162 -7.61 -26.53 -6.17
N TYR A 163 -7.73 -27.42 -7.16
CA TYR A 163 -8.58 -27.20 -8.34
C TYR A 163 -10.06 -27.15 -7.99
N GLU A 164 -10.53 -28.00 -7.08
CA GLU A 164 -11.91 -27.99 -6.60
C GLU A 164 -12.23 -26.70 -5.83
N ASP A 165 -11.31 -26.23 -5.00
CA ASP A 165 -11.42 -24.93 -4.31
C ASP A 165 -11.48 -23.77 -5.31
N TYR A 166 -10.66 -23.82 -6.35
CA TYR A 166 -10.70 -22.83 -7.41
C TYR A 166 -12.05 -22.80 -8.13
N ILE A 167 -12.59 -23.97 -8.50
CA ILE A 167 -13.93 -24.10 -9.11
C ILE A 167 -14.99 -23.51 -8.19
N ALA A 168 -14.91 -23.76 -6.88
CA ALA A 168 -15.84 -23.19 -5.91
C ALA A 168 -15.78 -21.65 -5.88
N ARG A 169 -14.59 -21.05 -6.01
CA ARG A 169 -14.43 -19.59 -6.15
C ARG A 169 -15.00 -19.06 -7.46
N LEU A 170 -14.78 -19.74 -8.60
CA LEU A 170 -15.34 -19.34 -9.88
C LEU A 170 -16.86 -19.20 -9.82
N HIS A 171 -17.55 -20.13 -9.14
CA HIS A 171 -19.00 -20.08 -8.94
C HIS A 171 -19.46 -18.88 -8.08
N GLN A 172 -18.60 -18.25 -7.29
CA GLN A 172 -18.93 -17.11 -6.43
C GLN A 172 -18.65 -15.75 -7.10
N ILE A 173 -17.91 -15.72 -8.21
CA ILE A 173 -17.58 -14.47 -8.93
C ILE A 173 -18.83 -13.66 -9.31
N PRO A 174 -19.92 -14.23 -9.85
CA PRO A 174 -21.10 -13.46 -10.18
C PRO A 174 -21.67 -12.70 -8.98
N ARG A 175 -21.78 -13.36 -7.81
CA ARG A 175 -22.23 -12.70 -6.56
C ARG A 175 -21.30 -11.55 -6.18
N ALA A 176 -19.98 -11.77 -6.25
CA ALA A 176 -19.00 -10.76 -5.85
C ALA A 176 -19.08 -9.50 -6.74
N LEU A 177 -19.23 -9.66 -8.06
CA LEU A 177 -19.41 -8.54 -8.98
C LEU A 177 -20.76 -7.83 -8.75
N GLN A 178 -21.85 -8.59 -8.57
CA GLN A 178 -23.17 -8.00 -8.27
C GLN A 178 -23.14 -7.17 -6.98
N GLN A 179 -22.52 -7.67 -5.91
CA GLN A 179 -22.35 -6.91 -4.66
C GLN A 179 -21.55 -5.62 -4.88
N THR A 180 -20.54 -5.65 -5.74
CA THR A 180 -19.76 -4.45 -6.13
C THR A 180 -20.64 -3.44 -6.86
N GLU A 181 -21.51 -3.90 -7.78
CA GLU A 181 -22.49 -3.01 -8.44
C GLU A 181 -23.45 -2.36 -7.44
N ASP A 182 -23.94 -3.12 -6.45
CA ASP A 182 -24.87 -2.60 -5.43
C ASP A 182 -24.19 -1.52 -4.57
N VAL A 183 -22.90 -1.69 -4.24
CA VAL A 183 -22.09 -0.69 -3.54
C VAL A 183 -21.90 0.56 -4.41
N LEU A 184 -21.60 0.40 -5.71
CA LEU A 184 -21.48 1.52 -6.64
C LEU A 184 -22.81 2.28 -6.81
N ARG A 185 -23.96 1.59 -6.81
CA ARG A 185 -25.29 2.24 -6.81
C ARG A 185 -25.51 3.08 -5.55
N ALA A 186 -25.04 2.62 -4.39
CA ALA A 186 -25.06 3.43 -3.17
C ALA A 186 -24.19 4.68 -3.33
N GLY A 187 -22.99 4.56 -3.88
CA GLY A 187 -22.11 5.68 -4.17
C GLY A 187 -22.74 6.71 -5.12
N VAL A 188 -23.42 6.28 -6.17
CA VAL A 188 -24.18 7.20 -7.05
C VAL A 188 -25.24 7.99 -6.25
N LYS A 189 -25.98 7.31 -5.37
CA LYS A 189 -26.99 7.95 -4.52
C LYS A 189 -26.38 8.97 -3.57
N ASP A 190 -25.20 8.69 -3.03
CA ASP A 190 -24.52 9.54 -2.06
C ASP A 190 -23.55 10.55 -2.74
N HIS A 191 -23.58 10.63 -4.08
CA HIS A 191 -22.71 11.48 -4.90
C HIS A 191 -21.21 11.16 -4.75
N LEU A 192 -20.89 9.93 -4.38
CA LEU A 192 -19.54 9.38 -4.28
C LEU A 192 -19.23 8.61 -5.57
N VAL A 193 -18.76 9.33 -6.58
CA VAL A 193 -18.56 8.81 -7.93
C VAL A 193 -17.17 9.15 -8.48
N LEU A 194 -16.66 8.29 -9.33
CA LEU A 194 -15.40 8.52 -10.03
C LEU A 194 -15.50 9.68 -11.03
N VAL A 195 -14.35 10.17 -11.47
CA VAL A 195 -14.28 11.05 -12.63
C VAL A 195 -14.78 10.31 -13.86
N LYS A 196 -15.69 10.91 -14.62
CA LYS A 196 -16.44 10.27 -15.71
C LYS A 196 -15.55 9.54 -16.72
N PHE A 197 -14.55 10.23 -17.30
CA PHE A 197 -13.68 9.63 -18.31
C PHE A 197 -12.83 8.46 -17.78
N LEU A 198 -12.60 8.39 -16.45
CA LEU A 198 -11.94 7.26 -15.79
C LEU A 198 -12.92 6.09 -15.57
N ALA A 199 -14.15 6.39 -15.18
CA ALA A 199 -15.19 5.36 -15.09
C ALA A 199 -15.45 4.70 -16.46
N GLU A 200 -15.40 5.47 -17.55
CA GLU A 200 -15.55 5.00 -18.94
C GLU A 200 -14.43 4.05 -19.40
N LYS A 201 -13.29 3.98 -18.68
CA LYS A 201 -12.20 3.02 -18.97
C LYS A 201 -12.43 1.62 -18.40
N ILE A 202 -13.23 1.51 -17.35
CA ILE A 202 -13.46 0.24 -16.61
C ILE A 202 -14.10 -0.85 -17.49
N PRO A 203 -15.10 -0.56 -18.34
CA PRO A 203 -15.65 -1.57 -19.26
C PRO A 203 -14.59 -2.17 -20.19
N GLY A 204 -13.61 -1.36 -20.61
CA GLY A 204 -12.47 -1.84 -21.41
C GLY A 204 -11.62 -2.87 -20.67
N GLN A 205 -11.40 -2.69 -19.36
CA GLN A 205 -10.69 -3.66 -18.52
C GLN A 205 -11.48 -4.98 -18.43
N ALA A 206 -12.77 -4.91 -18.14
CA ALA A 206 -13.63 -6.10 -18.05
C ALA A 206 -13.68 -6.86 -19.38
N ASN A 207 -13.82 -6.16 -20.52
CA ASN A 207 -13.80 -6.77 -21.85
C ASN A 207 -12.41 -7.37 -22.19
N GLY A 208 -11.33 -6.74 -21.78
CA GLY A 208 -9.97 -7.29 -21.89
C GLY A 208 -9.82 -8.61 -21.12
N ILE A 209 -10.37 -8.68 -19.91
CA ILE A 209 -10.39 -9.92 -19.10
C ILE A 209 -11.22 -11.01 -19.79
N ILE A 210 -12.38 -10.66 -20.35
CA ILE A 210 -13.21 -11.61 -21.14
C ILE A 210 -12.41 -12.16 -22.31
N ALA A 211 -11.75 -11.30 -23.09
CA ALA A 211 -10.98 -11.69 -24.28
C ALA A 211 -9.75 -12.56 -23.94
N ALA A 212 -9.01 -12.20 -22.90
CA ALA A 212 -7.81 -12.93 -22.44
C ALA A 212 -8.16 -14.23 -21.72
N ASN A 213 -9.31 -14.28 -21.07
CA ASN A 213 -9.83 -15.40 -20.30
C ASN A 213 -8.78 -16.08 -19.40
N PRO A 214 -8.18 -15.35 -18.43
CA PRO A 214 -7.11 -15.90 -17.56
C PRO A 214 -7.60 -17.05 -16.69
N PHE A 215 -8.90 -17.17 -16.47
CA PHE A 215 -9.51 -18.18 -15.59
C PHE A 215 -9.32 -19.62 -16.05
N VAL A 216 -9.03 -19.86 -17.32
CA VAL A 216 -8.74 -21.21 -17.86
C VAL A 216 -7.25 -21.56 -17.83
N ASN A 217 -6.36 -20.64 -17.44
CA ASN A 217 -4.92 -20.90 -17.42
C ASN A 217 -4.50 -22.08 -16.53
N PRO A 218 -5.13 -22.33 -15.36
CA PRO A 218 -4.80 -23.52 -14.56
C PRO A 218 -4.96 -24.85 -15.29
N ILE A 219 -5.87 -24.95 -16.28
CA ILE A 219 -6.07 -26.17 -17.08
C ILE A 219 -4.78 -26.56 -17.81
N LYS A 220 -3.98 -25.59 -18.26
CA LYS A 220 -2.75 -25.81 -19.03
C LYS A 220 -1.56 -26.29 -18.15
N LYS A 221 -1.69 -26.20 -16.83
CA LYS A 221 -0.62 -26.47 -15.86
C LYS A 221 -0.97 -27.58 -14.86
N MET A 222 -1.91 -28.47 -15.21
CA MET A 222 -2.28 -29.58 -14.31
C MET A 222 -1.10 -30.51 -14.08
N PRO A 223 -0.80 -30.89 -12.81
CA PRO A 223 0.27 -31.82 -12.50
C PRO A 223 0.18 -33.14 -13.26
N ASP A 224 1.34 -33.69 -13.65
CA ASP A 224 1.40 -34.98 -14.34
C ASP A 224 0.92 -36.15 -13.47
N SER A 225 0.99 -36.00 -12.15
CA SER A 225 0.50 -36.95 -11.17
C SER A 225 -1.02 -37.12 -11.15
N PHE A 226 -1.79 -36.22 -11.77
CA PHE A 226 -3.24 -36.32 -11.83
C PHE A 226 -3.68 -37.43 -12.80
N SER A 227 -4.73 -38.16 -12.44
CA SER A 227 -5.33 -39.13 -13.33
C SER A 227 -5.94 -38.45 -14.58
N GLY A 228 -5.99 -39.16 -15.71
CA GLY A 228 -6.66 -38.65 -16.90
C GLY A 228 -8.14 -38.31 -16.65
N ALA A 229 -8.80 -39.07 -15.77
CA ALA A 229 -10.18 -38.81 -15.37
C ALA A 229 -10.31 -37.48 -14.58
N ASP A 230 -9.40 -37.21 -13.63
CA ASP A 230 -9.40 -35.98 -12.88
C ASP A 230 -9.06 -34.79 -13.76
N LYS A 231 -8.03 -34.90 -14.63
CA LYS A 231 -7.68 -33.83 -15.59
C LYS A 231 -8.89 -33.45 -16.44
N LYS A 232 -9.61 -34.45 -16.98
CA LYS A 232 -10.82 -34.20 -17.78
C LYS A 232 -11.93 -33.55 -16.94
N ARG A 233 -12.27 -34.12 -15.79
CA ARG A 233 -13.34 -33.65 -14.89
C ARG A 233 -13.10 -32.20 -14.47
N LEU A 234 -11.88 -31.88 -14.02
CA LEU A 234 -11.52 -30.53 -13.55
C LEU A 234 -11.50 -29.53 -14.71
N SER A 235 -10.99 -29.93 -15.90
CA SER A 235 -11.01 -29.08 -17.09
C SER A 235 -12.44 -28.74 -17.52
N ASP A 236 -13.31 -29.75 -17.60
CA ASP A 236 -14.72 -29.58 -17.97
C ASP A 236 -15.45 -28.68 -16.96
N ALA A 237 -15.20 -28.86 -15.66
CA ALA A 237 -15.82 -28.09 -14.59
C ALA A 237 -15.35 -26.61 -14.63
N ILE A 238 -14.04 -26.34 -14.80
CA ILE A 238 -13.50 -24.99 -14.93
C ILE A 238 -14.09 -24.31 -16.16
N THR A 239 -14.02 -24.98 -17.32
CA THR A 239 -14.55 -24.42 -18.58
C THR A 239 -16.03 -24.08 -18.46
N THR A 240 -16.83 -24.99 -17.90
CA THR A 240 -18.26 -24.76 -17.70
C THR A 240 -18.54 -23.59 -16.75
N ALA A 241 -17.83 -23.54 -15.60
CA ALA A 241 -17.99 -22.43 -14.64
C ALA A 241 -17.63 -21.09 -15.28
N VAL A 242 -16.51 -21.04 -16.04
CA VAL A 242 -16.06 -19.82 -16.73
C VAL A 242 -17.07 -19.38 -17.77
N GLU A 243 -17.42 -20.25 -18.72
CA GLU A 243 -18.33 -19.91 -19.83
C GLU A 243 -19.76 -19.57 -19.37
N LYS A 244 -20.29 -20.29 -18.39
CA LYS A 244 -21.70 -20.16 -17.97
C LYS A 244 -21.91 -19.20 -16.82
N LYS A 245 -20.86 -18.81 -16.07
CA LYS A 245 -20.99 -17.98 -14.87
C LYS A 245 -20.05 -16.76 -14.90
N VAL A 246 -18.74 -16.99 -15.08
CA VAL A 246 -17.75 -15.91 -14.93
C VAL A 246 -17.84 -14.90 -16.07
N LEU A 247 -17.70 -15.34 -17.34
CA LEU A 247 -17.71 -14.42 -18.48
C LEU A 247 -19.04 -13.65 -18.62
N PRO A 248 -20.23 -14.27 -18.43
CA PRO A 248 -21.48 -13.52 -18.40
C PRO A 248 -21.50 -12.43 -17.32
N ALA A 249 -21.04 -12.74 -16.08
CA ALA A 249 -21.01 -11.76 -14.99
C ALA A 249 -20.08 -10.57 -15.30
N TYR A 250 -18.92 -10.80 -15.92
CA TYR A 250 -18.05 -9.70 -16.37
C TYR A 250 -18.71 -8.84 -17.45
N LYS A 251 -19.47 -9.46 -18.36
CA LYS A 251 -20.23 -8.74 -19.39
C LYS A 251 -21.33 -7.88 -18.77
N GLU A 252 -22.06 -8.41 -17.78
CA GLU A 252 -23.08 -7.68 -17.03
C GLU A 252 -22.44 -6.52 -16.28
N PHE A 253 -21.33 -6.72 -15.58
CA PHE A 253 -20.57 -5.68 -14.89
C PHE A 253 -20.12 -4.57 -15.86
N ALA A 254 -19.56 -4.91 -17.03
CA ALA A 254 -19.17 -3.93 -18.05
C ALA A 254 -20.38 -3.11 -18.54
N THR A 255 -21.53 -3.77 -18.75
CA THR A 255 -22.78 -3.13 -19.15
C THR A 255 -23.30 -2.18 -18.09
N PHE A 256 -23.30 -2.61 -16.81
CA PHE A 256 -23.67 -1.78 -15.67
C PHE A 256 -22.80 -0.52 -15.58
N ILE A 257 -21.47 -0.68 -15.64
CA ILE A 257 -20.58 0.49 -15.59
C ILE A 257 -20.88 1.46 -16.73
N THR A 258 -21.08 0.96 -17.94
CA THR A 258 -21.35 1.79 -19.14
C THR A 258 -22.66 2.55 -19.03
N ASN A 259 -23.74 1.87 -18.63
CA ASN A 259 -25.09 2.39 -18.75
C ASN A 259 -25.60 3.06 -17.47
N ASP A 260 -25.18 2.55 -16.31
CA ASP A 260 -25.78 2.93 -15.01
C ASP A 260 -24.81 3.71 -14.11
N TYR A 261 -23.48 3.52 -14.23
CA TYR A 261 -22.51 4.18 -13.35
C TYR A 261 -21.77 5.34 -13.99
N ALA A 262 -21.10 5.11 -15.13
CA ALA A 262 -20.27 6.14 -15.79
C ALA A 262 -21.04 7.42 -16.18
N PRO A 263 -22.34 7.37 -16.56
CA PRO A 263 -23.11 8.58 -16.83
C PRO A 263 -23.20 9.53 -15.63
N HIS A 264 -23.14 9.01 -14.40
CA HIS A 264 -23.15 9.78 -13.15
C HIS A 264 -21.77 10.27 -12.72
N GLY A 265 -20.70 9.88 -13.44
CA GLY A 265 -19.34 10.29 -13.13
C GLY A 265 -19.15 11.81 -13.11
N ARG A 266 -18.36 12.30 -12.15
CA ARG A 266 -18.06 13.72 -12.01
C ARG A 266 -17.12 14.21 -13.11
N THR A 267 -17.20 15.50 -13.44
CA THR A 267 -16.32 16.14 -14.44
C THR A 267 -15.08 16.79 -13.80
N THR A 268 -15.17 17.16 -12.52
CA THR A 268 -14.08 17.76 -11.76
C THR A 268 -13.08 16.69 -11.34
N LEU A 269 -11.77 16.95 -11.51
CA LEU A 269 -10.71 15.98 -11.21
C LEU A 269 -10.46 15.81 -9.71
N SER A 270 -10.44 16.95 -8.98
CA SER A 270 -10.13 16.97 -7.56
C SER A 270 -11.10 16.13 -6.72
N ILE A 271 -10.57 15.35 -5.77
CA ILE A 271 -11.37 14.67 -4.74
C ILE A 271 -12.13 15.67 -3.86
N GLU A 272 -11.64 16.91 -3.75
CA GLU A 272 -12.31 17.96 -2.97
C GLU A 272 -13.68 18.36 -3.52
N SER A 273 -14.00 17.97 -4.76
CA SER A 273 -15.34 18.16 -5.32
C SER A 273 -16.40 17.18 -4.80
N LEU A 274 -16.00 16.12 -4.11
CA LEU A 274 -16.90 15.17 -3.45
C LEU A 274 -17.43 15.73 -2.12
N PRO A 275 -18.53 15.20 -1.58
CA PRO A 275 -18.98 15.51 -0.22
C PRO A 275 -17.81 15.34 0.77
N ASP A 276 -17.63 16.30 1.68
CA ASP A 276 -16.49 16.34 2.62
C ASP A 276 -15.09 16.32 1.97
N GLY A 277 -14.96 16.80 0.74
CA GLY A 277 -13.79 16.59 -0.13
C GLY A 277 -12.47 17.00 0.49
N LYS A 278 -12.38 18.16 1.18
CA LYS A 278 -11.15 18.57 1.91
C LYS A 278 -10.77 17.58 3.01
N ARG A 279 -11.77 17.11 3.78
CA ARG A 279 -11.55 16.09 4.82
C ARG A 279 -11.07 14.78 4.19
N ARG A 280 -11.61 14.39 3.03
CA ARG A 280 -11.18 13.20 2.26
C ARG A 280 -9.73 13.30 1.84
N TYR A 281 -9.32 14.42 1.24
CA TYR A 281 -7.94 14.58 0.80
C TYR A 281 -6.97 14.58 1.98
N GLN A 282 -7.29 15.28 3.07
CA GLN A 282 -6.47 15.28 4.27
C GLN A 282 -6.41 13.88 4.94
N ALA A 283 -7.51 13.12 4.93
CA ALA A 283 -7.54 11.75 5.42
C ALA A 283 -6.67 10.82 4.54
N ALA A 284 -6.73 10.98 3.22
CA ALA A 284 -5.88 10.25 2.28
C ALA A 284 -4.38 10.56 2.50
N ILE A 285 -4.00 11.84 2.67
CA ILE A 285 -2.64 12.23 3.01
C ILE A 285 -2.21 11.54 4.31
N ARG A 286 -2.99 11.65 5.38
CA ARG A 286 -2.64 11.04 6.69
C ARG A 286 -2.44 9.54 6.57
N ARG A 287 -3.36 8.84 5.94
CA ARG A 287 -3.32 7.38 5.78
C ARG A 287 -2.13 6.91 4.93
N LEU A 288 -1.89 7.56 3.80
CA LEU A 288 -0.92 7.08 2.80
C LEU A 288 0.49 7.60 3.04
N THR A 289 0.63 8.83 3.56
CA THR A 289 1.93 9.42 3.89
C THR A 289 2.30 9.28 5.36
N THR A 290 1.33 8.90 6.22
CA THR A 290 1.45 8.86 7.67
C THR A 290 1.87 10.19 8.31
N THR A 291 1.61 11.30 7.63
CA THR A 291 1.89 12.68 8.08
C THR A 291 0.61 13.50 8.13
N ASN A 292 0.65 14.63 8.86
CA ASN A 292 -0.40 15.63 8.87
C ASN A 292 0.02 16.90 8.11
N LEU A 293 0.94 16.78 7.16
CA LEU A 293 1.39 17.91 6.36
C LEU A 293 0.22 18.51 5.56
N PRO A 294 0.09 19.84 5.52
CA PRO A 294 -0.84 20.50 4.61
C PRO A 294 -0.45 20.22 3.14
N PRO A 295 -1.41 20.13 2.21
CA PRO A 295 -1.11 19.93 0.78
C PRO A 295 -0.12 20.95 0.21
N ALA A 296 -0.27 22.25 0.56
CA ALA A 296 0.63 23.31 0.13
C ALA A 296 2.10 23.06 0.58
N GLU A 297 2.33 22.50 1.76
CA GLU A 297 3.67 22.14 2.22
C GLU A 297 4.23 20.96 1.46
N ILE A 298 3.41 19.95 1.15
CA ILE A 298 3.80 18.81 0.31
C ILE A 298 4.21 19.30 -1.08
N HIS A 299 3.43 20.21 -1.66
CA HIS A 299 3.73 20.85 -2.95
C HIS A 299 5.08 21.56 -2.91
N ARG A 300 5.32 22.40 -1.89
CA ARG A 300 6.57 23.13 -1.70
C ARG A 300 7.78 22.18 -1.57
N ILE A 301 7.63 21.08 -0.82
CA ILE A 301 8.66 20.04 -0.70
C ILE A 301 8.93 19.43 -2.09
N GLY A 302 7.88 19.15 -2.86
CA GLY A 302 7.99 18.60 -4.21
C GLY A 302 8.81 19.49 -5.14
N LEU A 303 8.54 20.81 -5.16
CA LEU A 303 9.30 21.78 -5.96
C LEU A 303 10.76 21.89 -5.50
N ALA A 304 11.02 21.93 -4.21
CA ALA A 304 12.38 22.00 -3.67
C ALA A 304 13.21 20.74 -4.03
N GLU A 305 12.61 19.55 -3.96
CA GLU A 305 13.27 18.32 -4.37
C GLU A 305 13.45 18.22 -5.88
N TYR A 306 12.50 18.74 -6.66
CA TYR A 306 12.65 18.87 -8.11
C TYR A 306 13.91 19.67 -8.46
N ASP A 307 14.04 20.89 -7.90
CA ASP A 307 15.19 21.77 -8.16
C ASP A 307 16.51 21.13 -7.72
N ARG A 308 16.53 20.47 -6.55
CA ARG A 308 17.72 19.76 -6.05
C ARG A 308 18.16 18.67 -7.02
N ILE A 309 17.23 17.82 -7.47
CA ILE A 309 17.54 16.67 -8.33
C ILE A 309 17.98 17.15 -9.73
N VAL A 310 17.31 18.16 -10.31
CA VAL A 310 17.75 18.76 -11.58
C VAL A 310 19.14 19.36 -11.45
N GLY A 311 19.48 19.93 -10.29
CA GLY A 311 20.84 20.39 -9.99
C GLY A 311 21.86 19.25 -10.00
N GLU A 312 21.54 18.09 -9.39
CA GLU A 312 22.41 16.89 -9.41
C GLU A 312 22.54 16.31 -10.83
N MET A 313 21.45 16.25 -11.60
CA MET A 313 21.50 15.82 -13.01
C MET A 313 22.40 16.74 -13.86
N THR A 314 22.29 18.04 -13.62
CA THR A 314 23.14 19.05 -14.30
C THR A 314 24.61 18.87 -13.93
N ALA A 315 24.90 18.60 -12.66
CA ALA A 315 26.28 18.31 -12.21
C ALA A 315 26.82 17.02 -12.84
N LEU A 316 25.99 15.98 -12.95
CA LEU A 316 26.34 14.72 -13.63
C LEU A 316 26.66 14.98 -15.12
N ALA A 317 25.84 15.73 -15.83
CA ALA A 317 26.07 16.10 -17.23
C ALA A 317 27.44 16.80 -17.41
N LYS A 318 27.71 17.82 -16.59
CA LYS A 318 28.98 18.55 -16.63
C LYS A 318 30.19 17.68 -16.31
N ALA A 319 30.08 16.78 -15.32
CA ALA A 319 31.13 15.84 -14.96
C ALA A 319 31.49 14.87 -16.11
N ASN A 320 30.55 14.64 -17.03
CA ASN A 320 30.72 13.81 -18.21
C ASN A 320 31.00 14.61 -19.49
N GLY A 321 31.37 15.90 -19.38
CA GLY A 321 31.84 16.72 -20.48
C GLY A 321 30.75 17.37 -21.34
N TYR A 322 29.47 17.36 -20.90
CA TYR A 322 28.38 18.00 -21.61
C TYR A 322 28.21 19.46 -21.15
N ALA A 323 27.81 20.35 -22.07
CA ALA A 323 27.64 21.76 -21.80
C ALA A 323 26.49 22.02 -20.81
N ASP A 324 25.41 21.26 -20.95
CA ASP A 324 24.20 21.36 -20.16
C ASP A 324 23.48 20.01 -20.02
N LEU A 325 22.40 20.00 -19.22
CA LEU A 325 21.59 18.80 -18.99
C LEU A 325 20.85 18.36 -20.26
N GLU A 326 20.42 19.31 -21.11
CA GLU A 326 19.68 18.99 -22.33
C GLU A 326 20.52 18.16 -23.30
N SER A 327 21.73 18.61 -23.62
CA SER A 327 22.65 17.89 -24.51
C SER A 327 23.05 16.52 -23.97
N PHE A 328 23.18 16.37 -22.65
CA PHE A 328 23.41 15.08 -22.02
C PHE A 328 22.21 14.15 -22.15
N ARG A 329 21.01 14.66 -21.88
CA ARG A 329 19.76 13.91 -22.01
C ARG A 329 19.54 13.41 -23.43
N GLU A 330 19.67 14.29 -24.43
CA GLU A 330 19.55 13.92 -25.84
C GLU A 330 20.53 12.82 -26.22
N HIS A 331 21.77 12.89 -25.74
CA HIS A 331 22.74 11.84 -25.96
C HIS A 331 22.28 10.51 -25.35
N VAL A 332 21.90 10.49 -24.06
CA VAL A 332 21.53 9.27 -23.36
C VAL A 332 20.25 8.66 -23.94
N GLU A 333 19.24 9.47 -24.27
CA GLU A 333 17.96 8.96 -24.82
C GLU A 333 18.10 8.39 -26.23
N ASN A 334 19.07 8.86 -27.01
CA ASN A 334 19.34 8.41 -28.38
C ASN A 334 20.44 7.34 -28.47
N ASP A 335 21.14 7.02 -27.39
CA ASP A 335 22.20 6.00 -27.41
C ASP A 335 21.58 4.58 -27.57
N PRO A 336 21.93 3.85 -28.66
CA PRO A 336 21.39 2.52 -28.92
C PRO A 336 21.60 1.50 -27.79
N LYS A 337 22.62 1.69 -26.95
CA LYS A 337 22.89 0.78 -25.83
C LYS A 337 21.76 0.72 -24.79
N TYR A 338 20.93 1.78 -24.71
CA TYR A 338 19.76 1.80 -23.81
C TYR A 338 18.47 1.35 -24.50
N LYS A 339 18.54 0.79 -25.71
CA LYS A 339 17.39 0.18 -26.37
C LYS A 339 17.43 -1.33 -26.17
N PRO A 340 16.36 -1.94 -25.63
CA PRO A 340 16.35 -3.39 -25.40
C PRO A 340 16.34 -4.17 -26.72
N ALA A 341 17.13 -5.22 -26.79
CA ALA A 341 17.17 -6.11 -27.96
C ALA A 341 15.90 -6.99 -28.06
N SER A 342 15.28 -7.31 -26.92
CA SER A 342 14.08 -8.15 -26.85
C SER A 342 13.42 -7.99 -25.48
N ALA A 343 12.18 -8.47 -25.36
CA ALA A 343 11.52 -8.60 -24.06
C ALA A 343 12.31 -9.49 -23.08
N GLN A 344 12.93 -10.57 -23.58
CA GLN A 344 13.75 -11.46 -22.74
C GLN A 344 15.00 -10.76 -22.24
N ALA A 345 15.66 -9.92 -23.03
CA ALA A 345 16.84 -9.17 -22.60
C ALA A 345 16.53 -8.26 -21.40
N ILE A 346 15.34 -7.62 -21.37
CA ILE A 346 14.91 -6.83 -20.21
C ILE A 346 14.81 -7.70 -18.95
N LEU A 347 14.19 -8.89 -19.06
CA LEU A 347 14.06 -9.80 -17.91
C LEU A 347 15.43 -10.29 -17.41
N ASP A 348 16.33 -10.58 -18.32
CA ASP A 348 17.71 -11.03 -18.01
C ASP A 348 18.49 -9.91 -17.31
N ASP A 349 18.32 -8.65 -17.74
CA ASP A 349 18.95 -7.49 -17.10
C ASP A 349 18.45 -7.30 -15.66
N PHE A 350 17.11 -7.35 -15.45
CA PHE A 350 16.52 -7.26 -14.10
C PHE A 350 17.05 -8.37 -13.17
N ASP A 351 17.07 -9.61 -13.65
CA ASP A 351 17.61 -10.74 -12.89
C ASP A 351 19.10 -10.57 -12.61
N GLY A 352 19.85 -10.04 -13.58
CA GLY A 352 21.27 -9.69 -13.46
C GLY A 352 21.52 -8.64 -12.37
N TYR A 353 20.79 -7.54 -12.37
CA TYR A 353 20.90 -6.47 -11.34
C TYR A 353 20.59 -7.01 -9.94
N ILE A 354 19.51 -7.78 -9.79
CA ILE A 354 19.12 -8.39 -8.51
C ILE A 354 20.22 -9.34 -8.01
N LYS A 355 20.77 -10.21 -8.87
CA LYS A 355 21.85 -11.14 -8.52
C LYS A 355 23.13 -10.42 -8.12
N GLN A 356 23.52 -9.40 -8.86
CA GLN A 356 24.71 -8.60 -8.54
C GLN A 356 24.55 -7.88 -7.19
N MET A 357 23.40 -7.23 -6.95
CA MET A 357 23.12 -6.53 -5.70
C MET A 357 23.15 -7.49 -4.51
N ARG A 358 22.67 -8.73 -4.67
CA ARG A 358 22.71 -9.75 -3.61
C ARG A 358 24.14 -9.97 -3.07
N THR A 359 25.17 -9.88 -3.91
CA THR A 359 26.56 -10.01 -3.48
C THR A 359 27.07 -8.85 -2.61
N LYS A 360 26.39 -7.70 -2.69
CA LYS A 360 26.74 -6.48 -1.95
C LYS A 360 25.96 -6.29 -0.65
N LEU A 361 24.87 -7.04 -0.44
CA LEU A 361 24.03 -6.90 0.75
C LEU A 361 24.80 -6.94 2.08
N PRO A 362 25.83 -7.78 2.30
CA PRO A 362 26.60 -7.78 3.56
C PRO A 362 27.32 -6.46 3.88
N GLN A 363 27.49 -5.58 2.90
CA GLN A 363 28.03 -4.23 3.11
C GLN A 363 26.99 -3.26 3.65
N LEU A 364 25.71 -3.55 3.45
CA LEU A 364 24.59 -2.68 3.78
C LEU A 364 23.70 -3.21 4.92
N PHE A 365 23.70 -4.51 5.18
CA PHE A 365 22.77 -5.18 6.09
C PHE A 365 23.41 -6.32 6.86
N THR A 366 22.88 -6.63 8.06
CA THR A 366 23.10 -7.91 8.74
C THR A 366 21.85 -8.80 8.66
N LEU A 367 20.65 -8.20 8.52
CA LEU A 367 19.38 -8.91 8.29
C LEU A 367 19.19 -9.17 6.79
N ILE A 368 19.59 -10.35 6.32
CA ILE A 368 19.48 -10.73 4.89
C ILE A 368 18.52 -11.90 4.79
N PRO A 369 17.32 -11.73 4.17
CA PRO A 369 16.36 -12.79 4.05
C PRO A 369 16.80 -13.84 3.01
N ALA A 370 16.46 -15.09 3.27
CA ALA A 370 16.71 -16.20 2.36
C ALA A 370 15.61 -16.40 1.30
N ALA A 371 14.51 -15.62 1.39
CA ALA A 371 13.36 -15.77 0.50
C ALA A 371 13.77 -15.64 -0.98
N PRO A 372 13.31 -16.56 -1.85
CA PRO A 372 13.59 -16.49 -3.28
C PRO A 372 12.77 -15.40 -3.97
N VAL A 373 13.31 -14.86 -5.07
CA VAL A 373 12.62 -13.92 -5.95
C VAL A 373 12.79 -14.36 -7.40
N THR A 374 11.71 -14.23 -8.18
CA THR A 374 11.72 -14.46 -9.63
C THR A 374 11.46 -13.15 -10.37
N VAL A 375 11.91 -13.08 -11.61
CA VAL A 375 11.63 -11.99 -12.55
C VAL A 375 10.80 -12.56 -13.69
N GLU A 376 9.62 -11.98 -13.92
CA GLU A 376 8.66 -12.46 -14.91
C GLU A 376 8.03 -11.31 -15.69
N ALA A 377 7.64 -11.56 -16.92
CA ALA A 377 6.90 -10.57 -17.71
C ALA A 377 5.49 -10.35 -17.14
N ILE A 378 5.01 -9.10 -17.17
CA ILE A 378 3.61 -8.78 -16.90
C ILE A 378 2.75 -9.47 -17.97
N PRO A 379 1.67 -10.19 -17.58
CA PRO A 379 0.76 -10.83 -18.53
C PRO A 379 0.11 -9.81 -19.49
N GLU A 380 -0.12 -10.21 -20.74
CA GLU A 380 -0.64 -9.32 -21.78
C GLU A 380 -1.97 -8.64 -21.42
N PHE A 381 -2.85 -9.31 -20.66
CA PHE A 381 -4.11 -8.70 -20.20
C PHE A 381 -3.91 -7.59 -19.13
N GLN A 382 -2.71 -7.46 -18.59
CA GLN A 382 -2.29 -6.42 -17.63
C GLN A 382 -1.20 -5.50 -18.23
N LYS A 383 -0.99 -5.49 -19.52
CA LYS A 383 0.11 -4.77 -20.20
C LYS A 383 0.21 -3.28 -19.88
N ALA A 384 -0.86 -2.67 -19.41
CA ALA A 384 -0.87 -1.27 -18.96
C ALA A 384 -0.32 -1.08 -17.53
N ALA A 385 -0.06 -2.17 -16.79
CA ALA A 385 0.51 -2.09 -15.46
C ALA A 385 2.00 -1.73 -15.53
N ALA A 386 2.45 -0.91 -14.58
CA ALA A 386 3.87 -0.65 -14.38
C ALA A 386 4.58 -1.89 -13.80
N THR A 387 5.91 -1.95 -13.97
CA THR A 387 6.74 -2.93 -13.26
C THR A 387 6.47 -2.83 -11.76
N HIS A 388 6.29 -3.98 -11.09
CA HIS A 388 5.93 -4.04 -9.67
C HIS A 388 6.35 -5.37 -9.02
N TYR A 389 6.47 -5.33 -7.69
CA TYR A 389 6.76 -6.50 -6.87
C TYR A 389 5.47 -7.13 -6.31
N GLN A 390 5.46 -8.46 -6.26
CA GLN A 390 4.43 -9.25 -5.58
C GLN A 390 5.08 -10.13 -4.51
N THR A 391 4.55 -10.05 -3.28
CA THR A 391 5.12 -10.74 -2.11
C THR A 391 4.92 -12.25 -2.22
N GLY A 392 5.98 -13.00 -1.91
CA GLY A 392 5.92 -14.46 -1.77
C GLY A 392 5.24 -14.90 -0.46
N THR A 393 5.16 -16.23 -0.26
CA THR A 393 4.69 -16.77 1.01
C THR A 393 5.83 -16.88 2.03
N PRO A 394 5.54 -16.76 3.35
CA PRO A 394 6.57 -16.85 4.40
C PRO A 394 7.34 -18.16 4.42
N ASP A 395 6.71 -19.27 3.97
CA ASP A 395 7.33 -20.60 3.86
C ASP A 395 8.20 -20.77 2.60
N GLY A 396 8.25 -19.75 1.72
CA GLY A 396 9.04 -19.74 0.48
C GLY A 396 8.51 -20.64 -0.63
N LYS A 397 7.37 -21.33 -0.46
CA LYS A 397 6.81 -22.20 -1.50
C LYS A 397 6.36 -21.43 -2.73
N ARG A 398 5.80 -20.24 -2.52
CA ARG A 398 5.60 -19.26 -3.59
C ARG A 398 6.67 -18.19 -3.44
N PRO A 399 7.61 -18.04 -4.41
CA PRO A 399 8.63 -17.00 -4.37
C PRO A 399 8.01 -15.60 -4.46
N GLY A 400 8.74 -14.58 -4.01
CA GLY A 400 8.46 -13.21 -4.38
C GLY A 400 8.65 -13.04 -5.89
N ARG A 401 7.91 -12.14 -6.53
CA ARG A 401 7.94 -11.96 -7.97
C ARG A 401 8.08 -10.48 -8.33
N VAL A 402 9.08 -10.16 -9.14
CA VAL A 402 9.20 -8.88 -9.84
C VAL A 402 8.53 -9.06 -11.21
N SER A 403 7.37 -8.43 -11.40
CA SER A 403 6.62 -8.45 -12.65
C SER A 403 7.06 -7.25 -13.49
N VAL A 404 7.69 -7.50 -14.64
CA VAL A 404 8.33 -6.48 -15.48
C VAL A 404 7.48 -6.17 -16.71
N ALA A 405 7.25 -4.88 -16.98
CA ALA A 405 6.54 -4.42 -18.18
C ALA A 405 7.45 -4.58 -19.41
N VAL A 406 7.09 -5.48 -20.34
CA VAL A 406 7.90 -5.80 -21.53
C VAL A 406 7.09 -5.79 -22.83
N SER A 407 5.77 -5.54 -22.79
CA SER A 407 4.88 -5.68 -23.95
C SER A 407 5.17 -4.69 -25.09
N ASP A 408 5.77 -3.53 -24.80
CA ASP A 408 6.19 -2.54 -25.79
C ASP A 408 7.71 -2.29 -25.71
N PHE A 409 8.49 -3.35 -25.69
CA PHE A 409 9.92 -3.26 -25.47
C PHE A 409 10.64 -2.41 -26.53
N SER A 410 10.18 -2.39 -27.77
CA SER A 410 10.82 -1.64 -28.87
C SER A 410 10.83 -0.12 -28.65
N ASN A 411 9.87 0.40 -27.90
CA ASN A 411 9.73 1.83 -27.55
C ASN A 411 10.26 2.15 -26.15
N ARG A 412 10.71 1.15 -25.42
CA ARG A 412 11.21 1.30 -24.05
C ARG A 412 12.69 1.72 -24.03
N SER A 413 13.10 2.40 -22.95
CA SER A 413 14.48 2.67 -22.61
C SER A 413 14.89 1.88 -21.36
N LEU A 414 16.13 1.35 -21.36
CA LEU A 414 16.75 0.63 -20.22
C LEU A 414 17.32 1.56 -19.16
N ILE A 415 17.32 2.87 -19.37
CA ILE A 415 18.01 3.86 -18.52
C ILE A 415 17.64 3.73 -17.04
N ASN A 416 16.36 3.43 -16.75
CA ASN A 416 15.85 3.35 -15.37
C ASN A 416 15.90 1.92 -14.80
N ASP A 417 16.22 0.90 -15.60
CA ASP A 417 15.99 -0.51 -15.24
C ASP A 417 16.81 -0.96 -14.04
N GLU A 418 18.06 -0.49 -13.92
CA GLU A 418 18.89 -0.76 -12.75
C GLU A 418 18.27 -0.21 -11.46
N ALA A 419 17.77 1.03 -11.49
CA ALA A 419 17.10 1.65 -10.33
C ALA A 419 15.79 0.93 -9.98
N VAL A 420 14.97 0.58 -10.99
CA VAL A 420 13.71 -0.13 -10.80
C VAL A 420 13.94 -1.55 -10.29
N ALA A 421 14.99 -2.24 -10.75
CA ALA A 421 15.36 -3.56 -10.24
C ALA A 421 15.72 -3.53 -8.74
N TYR A 422 16.40 -2.47 -8.29
CA TYR A 422 16.68 -2.28 -6.86
C TYR A 422 15.45 -1.87 -6.07
N HIS A 423 14.54 -1.10 -6.66
CA HIS A 423 13.27 -0.71 -6.06
C HIS A 423 12.36 -1.92 -5.82
N GLU A 424 12.10 -2.70 -6.86
CA GLU A 424 11.16 -3.84 -6.79
C GLU A 424 11.79 -5.08 -6.16
N GLY A 425 13.08 -5.30 -6.43
CA GLY A 425 13.83 -6.45 -5.96
C GLY A 425 14.59 -6.18 -4.66
N ILE A 426 15.91 -6.27 -4.76
CA ILE A 426 16.88 -6.15 -3.66
C ILE A 426 17.68 -4.87 -3.87
N PRO A 427 17.82 -4.01 -2.84
CA PRO A 427 17.37 -4.15 -1.45
C PRO A 427 15.98 -3.52 -1.16
N GLY A 428 15.16 -3.28 -2.17
CA GLY A 428 13.86 -2.63 -2.07
C GLY A 428 12.73 -3.52 -1.53
N HIS A 429 11.61 -3.57 -2.26
CA HIS A 429 10.38 -4.23 -1.81
C HIS A 429 10.55 -5.68 -1.43
N HIS A 430 11.22 -6.49 -2.27
CA HIS A 430 11.42 -7.91 -1.97
C HIS A 430 12.14 -8.10 -0.65
N MET A 431 13.23 -7.39 -0.41
CA MET A 431 14.01 -7.54 0.82
C MET A 431 13.21 -7.06 2.04
N GLN A 432 12.62 -5.87 1.96
CA GLN A 432 11.87 -5.27 3.08
C GLN A 432 10.71 -6.17 3.53
N LEU A 433 9.88 -6.62 2.59
CA LEU A 433 8.72 -7.45 2.89
C LEU A 433 9.11 -8.86 3.36
N SER A 434 10.17 -9.44 2.78
CA SER A 434 10.70 -10.74 3.21
C SER A 434 11.28 -10.68 4.62
N VAL A 435 12.02 -9.62 4.98
CA VAL A 435 12.48 -9.41 6.36
C VAL A 435 11.28 -9.34 7.30
N GLN A 436 10.29 -8.49 6.97
CA GLN A 436 9.10 -8.28 7.81
C GLN A 436 8.36 -9.59 8.12
N GLN A 437 8.19 -10.47 7.11
CA GLN A 437 7.53 -11.76 7.27
C GLN A 437 8.28 -12.72 8.21
N THR A 438 9.60 -12.56 8.38
CA THR A 438 10.45 -13.43 9.22
C THR A 438 10.58 -12.96 10.66
N LEU A 439 10.08 -11.79 11.02
CA LEU A 439 10.20 -11.20 12.35
C LEU A 439 9.30 -11.95 13.35
N LYS A 440 9.90 -12.88 14.12
CA LYS A 440 9.17 -13.82 14.99
C LYS A 440 8.37 -13.15 16.10
N ASP A 441 8.86 -12.03 16.62
CA ASP A 441 8.28 -11.34 17.77
C ASP A 441 7.15 -10.37 17.40
N LEU A 442 6.88 -10.19 16.11
CA LEU A 442 5.77 -9.36 15.65
C LEU A 442 4.47 -10.16 15.57
N PRO A 443 3.34 -9.58 15.96
CA PRO A 443 2.03 -10.17 15.71
C PRO A 443 1.73 -10.23 14.21
N GLU A 444 0.91 -11.19 13.78
CA GLU A 444 0.65 -11.46 12.36
C GLU A 444 0.12 -10.23 11.59
N PHE A 445 -0.73 -9.40 12.22
CA PHE A 445 -1.21 -8.18 11.57
C PHE A 445 -0.08 -7.20 11.21
N ARG A 446 1.06 -7.24 11.92
CA ARG A 446 2.25 -6.44 11.59
C ARG A 446 3.13 -7.11 10.56
N LYS A 447 3.24 -8.45 10.56
CA LYS A 447 4.03 -9.19 9.56
C LYS A 447 3.47 -9.03 8.15
N HIS A 448 2.15 -8.84 8.04
CA HIS A 448 1.43 -8.74 6.77
C HIS A 448 0.79 -7.38 6.52
N GLY A 449 0.93 -6.45 7.45
CA GLY A 449 0.49 -5.06 7.30
C GLY A 449 1.53 -4.20 6.59
N GLY A 450 1.10 -3.04 6.08
CA GLY A 450 1.99 -2.11 5.41
C GLY A 450 1.52 -0.67 5.53
N ASN A 451 2.50 0.26 5.49
CA ASN A 451 2.27 1.69 5.36
C ASN A 451 2.93 2.17 4.07
N SER A 452 2.16 2.79 3.19
CA SER A 452 2.65 3.19 1.86
C SER A 452 3.91 4.05 1.95
N ALA A 453 3.93 5.06 2.82
CA ALA A 453 5.11 5.92 2.98
C ALA A 453 6.36 5.17 3.46
N TYR A 454 6.21 4.15 4.30
CA TYR A 454 7.33 3.32 4.71
C TYR A 454 7.81 2.41 3.57
N THR A 455 6.89 1.68 2.95
CA THR A 455 7.21 0.67 1.93
C THR A 455 7.79 1.31 0.68
N GLU A 456 7.13 2.33 0.14
CA GLU A 456 7.58 3.06 -1.05
C GLU A 456 8.79 3.96 -0.75
N GLY A 457 8.80 4.57 0.43
CA GLY A 457 9.93 5.39 0.87
C GLY A 457 11.20 4.57 1.05
N TRP A 458 11.10 3.35 1.57
CA TRP A 458 12.22 2.40 1.64
C TRP A 458 12.70 1.98 0.26
N ALA A 459 11.79 1.59 -0.64
CA ALA A 459 12.15 1.16 -1.98
C ALA A 459 12.82 2.29 -2.78
N LEU A 460 12.32 3.52 -2.69
CA LEU A 460 12.95 4.68 -3.31
C LEU A 460 14.30 5.04 -2.65
N TYR A 461 14.43 4.89 -1.34
CA TYR A 461 15.70 5.05 -0.64
C TYR A 461 16.73 4.01 -1.09
N SER A 462 16.30 2.78 -1.32
CA SER A 462 17.18 1.68 -1.73
C SER A 462 17.74 1.81 -3.14
N GLU A 463 17.10 2.56 -4.04
CA GLU A 463 17.67 2.89 -5.36
C GLU A 463 19.04 3.58 -5.23
N GLN A 464 19.20 4.48 -4.25
CA GLN A 464 20.48 5.17 -4.00
C GLN A 464 21.54 4.24 -3.42
N LEU A 465 21.18 3.19 -2.68
CA LEU A 465 22.12 2.27 -2.06
C LEU A 465 22.99 1.55 -3.09
N GLY A 466 22.49 1.34 -4.32
CA GLY A 466 23.26 0.82 -5.43
C GLY A 466 24.53 1.66 -5.70
N LYS A 467 24.40 2.98 -5.69
CA LYS A 467 25.56 3.88 -5.88
C LYS A 467 26.58 3.77 -4.75
N GLU A 468 26.12 3.60 -3.52
CA GLU A 468 27.00 3.51 -2.34
C GLU A 468 27.85 2.23 -2.34
N VAL A 469 27.40 1.16 -3.01
CA VAL A 469 28.15 -0.10 -3.13
C VAL A 469 28.85 -0.27 -4.49
N GLY A 470 28.92 0.80 -5.28
CA GLY A 470 29.69 0.87 -6.51
C GLY A 470 28.99 0.42 -7.79
N PHE A 471 27.66 0.47 -7.81
CA PHE A 471 26.83 0.36 -9.02
C PHE A 471 26.57 1.74 -9.67
N TYR A 472 25.80 1.79 -10.74
CA TYR A 472 25.58 3.00 -11.56
C TYR A 472 26.90 3.59 -12.12
N GLN A 473 27.81 2.74 -12.59
CA GLN A 473 29.09 3.18 -13.16
C GLN A 473 28.93 3.83 -14.53
N ASP A 474 27.86 3.49 -15.24
CA ASP A 474 27.49 4.15 -16.49
C ASP A 474 26.76 5.46 -16.20
N PRO A 475 27.21 6.60 -16.77
CA PRO A 475 26.55 7.89 -16.56
C PRO A 475 25.07 7.92 -16.91
N GLY A 476 24.65 7.17 -17.93
CA GLY A 476 23.23 7.07 -18.29
C GLY A 476 22.42 6.26 -17.29
N SER A 477 22.99 5.23 -16.67
CA SER A 477 22.32 4.51 -15.58
C SER A 477 22.20 5.37 -14.31
N ASP A 478 23.24 6.17 -13.94
CA ASP A 478 23.13 7.12 -12.83
C ASP A 478 22.14 8.27 -13.13
N TYR A 479 22.07 8.71 -14.39
CA TYR A 479 21.01 9.62 -14.83
C TYR A 479 19.62 8.98 -14.67
N GLY A 480 19.47 7.71 -15.05
CA GLY A 480 18.24 6.95 -14.87
C GLY A 480 17.79 6.87 -13.40
N ARG A 481 18.73 6.65 -12.47
CA ARG A 481 18.47 6.70 -11.03
C ARG A 481 17.94 8.08 -10.59
N LEU A 482 18.61 9.15 -11.01
CA LEU A 482 18.15 10.52 -10.71
C LEU A 482 16.80 10.83 -11.35
N ARG A 483 16.57 10.35 -12.58
CA ARG A 483 15.28 10.47 -13.27
C ARG A 483 14.16 9.74 -12.52
N SER A 484 14.43 8.55 -11.98
CA SER A 484 13.52 7.81 -11.11
C SER A 484 13.19 8.61 -9.83
N GLU A 485 14.20 9.22 -9.19
CA GLU A 485 13.99 10.07 -8.00
C GLU A 485 13.21 11.35 -8.36
N LEU A 486 13.52 11.99 -9.49
CA LEU A 486 12.82 13.18 -10.00
C LEU A 486 11.34 12.91 -10.21
N PHE A 487 11.01 11.77 -10.80
CA PHE A 487 9.62 11.36 -10.99
C PHE A 487 8.83 11.34 -9.68
N ARG A 488 9.45 10.87 -8.58
CA ARG A 488 8.80 10.84 -7.27
C ARG A 488 8.69 12.23 -6.62
N ALA A 489 9.57 13.18 -6.95
CA ALA A 489 9.42 14.59 -6.57
C ALA A 489 8.28 15.26 -7.35
N VAL A 490 8.21 15.03 -8.67
CA VAL A 490 7.11 15.49 -9.55
C VAL A 490 5.74 15.04 -9.01
N ARG A 491 5.63 13.81 -8.50
CA ARG A 491 4.38 13.29 -7.92
C ARG A 491 3.85 14.15 -6.78
N LEU A 492 4.70 14.69 -5.91
CA LEU A 492 4.27 15.60 -4.83
C LEU A 492 3.59 16.85 -5.38
N VAL A 493 4.14 17.39 -6.48
CA VAL A 493 3.66 18.62 -7.10
C VAL A 493 2.34 18.39 -7.81
N VAL A 494 2.24 17.31 -8.61
CA VAL A 494 1.05 17.10 -9.45
C VAL A 494 -0.14 16.56 -8.66
N ASP A 495 0.06 15.72 -7.65
CA ASP A 495 -1.02 15.21 -6.81
C ASP A 495 -1.71 16.36 -6.04
N THR A 496 -0.90 17.20 -5.38
CA THR A 496 -1.41 18.39 -4.69
C THR A 496 -1.95 19.45 -5.65
N GLY A 497 -1.34 19.57 -6.83
CA GLY A 497 -1.84 20.41 -7.92
C GLY A 497 -3.27 20.04 -8.32
N ILE A 498 -3.55 18.75 -8.51
CA ILE A 498 -4.89 18.26 -8.85
C ILE A 498 -5.87 18.49 -7.71
N HIS A 499 -5.52 18.02 -6.50
CA HIS A 499 -6.49 17.81 -5.44
C HIS A 499 -6.69 19.01 -4.53
N ASP A 500 -5.70 19.91 -4.39
CA ASP A 500 -5.78 21.13 -3.56
C ASP A 500 -5.81 22.42 -4.40
N MET A 501 -5.05 22.46 -5.51
CA MET A 501 -4.90 23.69 -6.31
C MET A 501 -5.80 23.72 -7.55
N GLY A 502 -6.56 22.66 -7.82
CA GLY A 502 -7.52 22.61 -8.93
C GLY A 502 -6.90 22.56 -10.31
N TRP A 503 -5.68 22.00 -10.44
CA TRP A 503 -5.04 21.87 -11.76
C TRP A 503 -5.89 21.01 -12.70
N SER A 504 -5.96 21.46 -13.95
CA SER A 504 -6.54 20.68 -15.03
C SER A 504 -5.62 19.51 -15.40
N ARG A 505 -6.16 18.52 -16.12
CA ARG A 505 -5.37 17.41 -16.66
C ARG A 505 -4.22 17.90 -17.53
N ASP A 506 -4.47 18.89 -18.37
CA ASP A 506 -3.45 19.46 -19.27
C ASP A 506 -2.32 20.13 -18.49
N GLN A 507 -2.63 20.85 -17.41
CA GLN A 507 -1.60 21.44 -16.53
C GLN A 507 -0.71 20.36 -15.90
N VAL A 508 -1.27 19.24 -15.47
CA VAL A 508 -0.52 18.10 -14.94
C VAL A 508 0.38 17.50 -16.03
N VAL A 509 -0.19 17.20 -17.19
CA VAL A 509 0.53 16.62 -18.33
C VAL A 509 1.67 17.55 -18.77
N ASP A 510 1.44 18.84 -18.85
CA ASP A 510 2.45 19.83 -19.24
C ASP A 510 3.57 19.93 -18.22
N PHE A 511 3.25 19.90 -16.91
CA PHE A 511 4.27 19.91 -15.85
C PHE A 511 5.13 18.64 -15.92
N MET A 512 4.49 17.47 -16.04
CA MET A 512 5.20 16.20 -16.17
C MET A 512 6.06 16.14 -17.43
N ARG A 513 5.56 16.61 -18.57
CA ARG A 513 6.32 16.67 -19.83
C ARG A 513 7.55 17.56 -19.71
N LYS A 514 7.42 18.75 -19.12
CA LYS A 514 8.54 19.68 -18.87
C LYS A 514 9.58 19.12 -17.90
N SER A 515 9.19 18.22 -17.03
CA SER A 515 10.12 17.59 -16.09
C SER A 515 11.06 16.58 -16.76
N HIS A 516 10.70 16.02 -17.90
CA HIS A 516 11.38 14.89 -18.58
C HIS A 516 11.63 13.66 -17.68
N ALA A 517 10.86 13.54 -16.61
CA ALA A 517 11.02 12.45 -15.64
C ALA A 517 10.56 11.09 -16.18
N VAL A 518 9.60 11.08 -17.08
CA VAL A 518 9.04 9.86 -17.70
C VAL A 518 8.63 10.13 -19.16
N ASP A 519 8.36 9.07 -19.90
CA ASP A 519 7.87 9.12 -21.30
C ASP A 519 6.38 9.48 -21.40
N GLU A 520 5.94 9.82 -22.61
CA GLU A 520 4.57 10.28 -22.84
C GLU A 520 3.48 9.25 -22.47
N PRO A 521 3.60 7.95 -22.79
CA PRO A 521 2.64 6.96 -22.32
C PRO A 521 2.52 6.90 -20.80
N THR A 522 3.64 6.99 -20.09
CA THR A 522 3.69 7.03 -18.63
C THR A 522 3.06 8.32 -18.08
N ILE A 523 3.31 9.49 -18.70
CA ILE A 523 2.67 10.75 -18.32
C ILE A 523 1.15 10.60 -18.34
N GLN A 524 0.59 10.03 -19.41
CA GLN A 524 -0.85 9.88 -19.56
C GLN A 524 -1.45 8.92 -18.53
N SER A 525 -0.83 7.74 -18.32
CA SER A 525 -1.32 6.72 -17.38
C SER A 525 -1.17 7.16 -15.93
N GLU A 526 -0.07 7.80 -15.58
CA GLU A 526 0.18 8.28 -14.22
C GLU A 526 -0.70 9.49 -13.87
N THR A 527 -0.97 10.38 -14.81
CA THR A 527 -1.95 11.47 -14.59
C THR A 527 -3.31 10.88 -14.21
N ASP A 528 -3.78 9.87 -14.94
CA ASP A 528 -5.04 9.19 -14.64
C ASP A 528 -5.00 8.46 -13.28
N ARG A 529 -3.83 7.90 -12.91
CA ARG A 529 -3.62 7.27 -11.62
C ARG A 529 -3.72 8.28 -10.48
N TYR A 530 -3.08 9.45 -10.59
CA TYR A 530 -3.13 10.46 -9.52
C TYR A 530 -4.55 10.99 -9.32
N ILE A 531 -5.31 11.18 -10.40
CA ILE A 531 -6.73 11.56 -10.33
C ILE A 531 -7.56 10.48 -9.62
N SER A 532 -7.25 9.19 -9.87
CA SER A 532 -7.99 8.05 -9.32
C SER A 532 -7.63 7.70 -7.88
N TRP A 533 -6.41 8.01 -7.46
CA TRP A 533 -5.86 7.57 -6.17
C TRP A 533 -5.12 8.71 -5.44
N PRO A 534 -5.88 9.67 -4.89
CA PRO A 534 -5.34 10.85 -4.23
C PRO A 534 -4.35 10.51 -3.12
N ALA A 535 -3.28 11.29 -3.02
CA ALA A 535 -2.19 11.23 -2.04
C ALA A 535 -1.30 9.96 -2.09
N GLN A 536 -1.65 8.91 -2.83
CA GLN A 536 -0.80 7.72 -2.89
C GLN A 536 0.58 8.06 -3.49
N ALA A 537 0.59 8.86 -4.54
CA ALA A 537 1.80 9.31 -5.22
C ALA A 537 2.74 10.11 -4.29
N CYS A 538 2.22 10.76 -3.24
CA CYS A 538 3.00 11.52 -2.27
C CYS A 538 3.81 10.64 -1.30
N SER A 539 3.41 9.39 -1.11
CA SER A 539 4.00 8.48 -0.11
C SER A 539 5.48 8.17 -0.37
N TYR A 540 5.87 8.01 -1.63
CA TYR A 540 7.22 7.65 -2.07
C TYR A 540 8.29 8.63 -1.58
N LYS A 541 8.15 9.87 -1.99
CA LYS A 541 9.17 10.89 -1.72
C LYS A 541 9.18 11.31 -0.26
N LEU A 542 8.01 11.45 0.37
CA LEU A 542 7.94 11.80 1.79
C LEU A 542 8.54 10.69 2.67
N GLY A 543 8.31 9.44 2.32
CA GLY A 543 8.93 8.31 3.02
C GLY A 543 10.45 8.27 2.85
N GLN A 544 10.96 8.44 1.62
CA GLN A 544 12.39 8.51 1.36
C GLN A 544 13.07 9.64 2.14
N LEU A 545 12.46 10.83 2.12
CA LEU A 545 13.01 12.00 2.83
C LEU A 545 13.09 11.75 4.34
N LYS A 546 12.10 11.11 4.93
CA LYS A 546 12.13 10.74 6.35
C LYS A 546 13.23 9.73 6.65
N ILE A 547 13.40 8.68 5.86
CA ILE A 547 14.46 7.69 6.07
C ILE A 547 15.85 8.34 5.92
N ARG A 548 16.04 9.23 4.95
CA ARG A 548 17.29 9.99 4.77
C ARG A 548 17.56 10.94 5.96
N GLU A 549 16.54 11.64 6.44
CA GLU A 549 16.64 12.49 7.64
C GLU A 549 17.10 11.67 8.84
N LEU A 550 16.48 10.52 9.09
CA LEU A 550 16.81 9.63 10.19
C LEU A 550 18.24 9.10 10.09
N ARG A 551 18.68 8.73 8.88
CA ARG A 551 20.06 8.30 8.61
C ARG A 551 21.07 9.42 8.89
N ASN A 552 20.80 10.62 8.37
CA ASN A 552 21.68 11.78 8.58
C ASN A 552 21.80 12.12 10.06
N ARG A 553 20.69 12.12 10.80
CA ARG A 553 20.67 12.32 12.25
C ARG A 553 21.50 11.25 12.97
N ALA A 554 21.31 9.98 12.63
CA ALA A 554 22.08 8.88 13.21
C ALA A 554 23.59 9.04 12.94
N THR A 555 23.95 9.40 11.70
CA THR A 555 25.35 9.63 11.31
C THR A 555 25.98 10.78 12.11
N GLN A 556 25.27 11.90 12.27
CA GLN A 556 25.74 13.05 13.04
C GLN A 556 25.87 12.74 14.53
N GLU A 557 24.89 12.04 15.11
CA GLU A 557 24.84 11.80 16.54
C GLU A 557 25.77 10.68 17.01
N LEU A 558 26.06 9.69 16.17
CA LEU A 558 26.94 8.57 16.47
C LEU A 558 28.38 8.77 15.97
N GLY A 559 28.61 9.71 15.03
CA GLY A 559 29.93 10.00 14.49
C GLY A 559 30.66 8.74 13.99
N ALA A 560 31.88 8.51 14.49
CA ALA A 560 32.68 7.34 14.12
C ALA A 560 32.07 5.99 14.58
N GLY A 561 31.07 6.01 15.45
CA GLY A 561 30.32 4.81 15.89
C GLY A 561 29.15 4.43 14.97
N PHE A 562 28.87 5.23 13.93
CA PHE A 562 27.78 4.92 12.99
C PHE A 562 28.15 3.72 12.11
N ASP A 563 27.26 2.73 12.06
CA ASP A 563 27.31 1.58 11.17
C ASP A 563 26.02 1.54 10.34
N VAL A 564 26.13 1.75 9.04
CA VAL A 564 25.01 1.77 8.10
C VAL A 564 24.20 0.47 8.12
N ARG A 565 24.84 -0.68 8.35
CA ARG A 565 24.18 -1.98 8.43
C ARG A 565 23.24 -2.05 9.63
N LYS A 566 23.72 -1.61 10.78
CA LYS A 566 22.91 -1.55 12.01
C LYS A 566 21.77 -0.55 11.92
N PHE A 567 21.99 0.57 11.19
CA PHE A 567 20.93 1.52 10.92
C PHE A 567 19.82 0.90 10.06
N HIS A 568 20.18 0.26 8.95
CA HIS A 568 19.21 -0.40 8.07
C HIS A 568 18.46 -1.53 8.79
N ASP A 569 19.18 -2.33 9.58
CA ASP A 569 18.55 -3.36 10.41
C ASP A 569 17.57 -2.76 11.43
N ALA A 570 17.92 -1.62 12.07
CA ALA A 570 17.03 -0.93 13.00
C ALA A 570 15.75 -0.41 12.30
N VAL A 571 15.87 0.06 11.06
CA VAL A 571 14.71 0.44 10.23
C VAL A 571 13.85 -0.78 9.93
N LEU A 572 14.42 -1.86 9.42
CA LEU A 572 13.68 -3.02 8.91
C LEU A 572 13.13 -3.93 10.01
N ALA A 573 13.83 -4.08 11.14
CA ALA A 573 13.43 -4.99 12.22
C ALA A 573 12.14 -4.59 12.95
N GLY A 574 11.63 -3.39 12.71
CA GLY A 574 10.31 -2.96 13.20
C GLY A 574 9.14 -3.39 12.32
N GLY A 575 9.39 -3.96 11.14
CA GLY A 575 8.39 -4.11 10.09
C GLY A 575 7.95 -2.73 9.56
N SER A 576 6.89 -2.70 8.78
CA SER A 576 6.35 -1.45 8.22
C SER A 576 5.68 -0.60 9.31
N LEU A 577 6.22 0.59 9.56
CA LEU A 577 5.74 1.53 10.58
C LEU A 577 5.31 2.86 9.96
N PRO A 578 4.31 3.55 10.52
CA PRO A 578 4.11 4.97 10.29
C PRO A 578 5.39 5.76 10.57
N LEU A 579 5.64 6.83 9.80
CA LEU A 579 6.90 7.56 9.82
C LEU A 579 7.25 8.17 11.19
N ASP A 580 6.25 8.56 11.98
CA ASP A 580 6.43 9.05 13.34
C ASP A 580 6.84 7.93 14.33
N LEU A 581 6.27 6.74 14.18
CA LEU A 581 6.69 5.58 14.99
C LEU A 581 8.08 5.09 14.59
N LEU A 582 8.41 5.14 13.29
CA LEU A 582 9.77 4.89 12.81
C LEU A 582 10.77 5.89 13.39
N ASP A 583 10.42 7.19 13.42
CA ASP A 583 11.25 8.23 14.02
C ASP A 583 11.53 7.93 15.50
N GLY A 584 10.48 7.64 16.28
CA GLY A 584 10.63 7.25 17.68
C GLY A 584 11.53 6.03 17.87
N ARG A 585 11.39 5.01 17.00
CA ARG A 585 12.23 3.80 17.03
C ARG A 585 13.71 4.13 16.79
N ILE A 586 14.02 4.90 15.77
CA ILE A 586 15.41 5.27 15.43
C ILE A 586 16.00 6.19 16.49
N THR A 587 15.23 7.11 17.06
CA THR A 587 15.68 7.94 18.18
C THR A 587 16.14 7.10 19.37
N ARG A 588 15.35 6.09 19.76
CA ARG A 588 15.72 5.17 20.86
C ARG A 588 16.91 4.29 20.51
N TRP A 589 16.98 3.81 19.25
CA TRP A 589 18.13 3.05 18.76
C TRP A 589 19.42 3.87 18.87
N ILE A 590 19.43 5.14 18.45
CA ILE A 590 20.59 6.04 18.57
C ILE A 590 21.01 6.17 20.05
N ALA A 591 20.05 6.38 20.96
CA ALA A 591 20.33 6.49 22.39
C ALA A 591 20.95 5.19 22.96
N ALA A 592 20.46 4.02 22.54
CA ALA A 592 21.02 2.73 22.93
C ALA A 592 22.47 2.54 22.42
N GLN A 593 22.75 2.89 21.15
CA GLN A 593 24.11 2.82 20.59
C GLN A 593 25.10 3.73 21.37
N LYS A 594 24.68 4.94 21.77
CA LYS A 594 25.49 5.84 22.60
C LYS A 594 25.79 5.24 23.99
N ALA A 595 24.78 4.67 24.63
CA ALA A 595 24.94 4.05 25.95
C ALA A 595 25.90 2.85 25.90
N ASP A 596 25.82 2.02 24.86
CA ASP A 596 26.71 0.86 24.69
C ASP A 596 28.15 1.28 24.38
N ALA A 597 28.34 2.34 23.60
CA ALA A 597 29.67 2.92 23.35
C ALA A 597 30.31 3.45 24.65
N GLN A 598 29.53 4.14 25.50
CA GLN A 598 30.00 4.64 26.81
C GLN A 598 30.39 3.50 27.78
N LYS A 599 29.57 2.44 27.87
CA LYS A 599 29.90 1.25 28.67
C LYS A 599 31.18 0.58 28.18
N SER A 600 31.36 0.46 26.87
CA SER A 600 32.55 -0.13 26.28
C SER A 600 33.80 0.72 26.51
N ALA A 601 33.69 2.05 26.55
CA ALA A 601 34.78 2.96 26.89
C ALA A 601 35.14 2.92 28.39
N ALA A 602 34.13 2.79 29.28
CA ALA A 602 34.33 2.68 30.73
C ALA A 602 34.93 1.31 31.17
N ALA A 603 34.78 0.28 30.35
CA ALA A 603 35.30 -1.07 30.57
C ALA A 603 36.76 -1.26 30.08
N ARG A 604 37.30 -0.30 29.34
CA ARG A 604 38.70 -0.24 28.86
C ARG A 604 39.54 0.63 29.83
#